data_dabe38fa54e8b25a817452384a79821c
#
_entry.id   dabe38fa54e8b25a817452384a79821c
#
_cell.length_a   1.000
_cell.length_b   1.000
_cell.length_c   1.000
_cell.angle_alpha   90.00
_cell.angle_beta   90.00
_cell.angle_gamma   90.00
#
_symmetry.space_group_name_H-M   'P 1'
#
loop_
_entity.id
_entity.type
_entity.pdbx_description
1 polymer ?
#
loop_
_entity_poly.entity_id
_entity_poly.type
_entity_poly.pdbx_seq_one_letter_code
_entity_poly.pdbx_strand_id
1 'polypeptide(L)'
;MKIIGLTGGSGTGKGTVAARMRALGAGWVDADAVYRTLCAENREMLSALDTAFGGVTDANGVLDRPKLAKIVFSDPAKLQQLNEITTPYIRKASLDAIHAQSACPIVLYDAPTLFEAGADDFCDKIIAVLAPHDTRVARIIERDGLSDEA
;
A
#
# COMPACT_ATOMS: atom_id res chain seq x y z
N MET A 1 4.28 15.23 -16.54
CA MET A 1 3.58 14.50 -15.45
C MET A 1 4.32 14.71 -14.13
N LYS A 2 3.59 15.02 -13.08
CA LYS A 2 4.12 15.11 -11.72
C LYS A 2 3.57 13.96 -10.88
N ILE A 3 4.40 13.35 -10.07
CA ILE A 3 4.02 12.29 -9.13
C ILE A 3 3.84 12.92 -7.76
N ILE A 4 2.63 12.83 -7.23
CA ILE A 4 2.29 13.35 -5.91
C ILE A 4 2.04 12.17 -4.97
N GLY A 5 2.91 12.01 -3.99
CA GLY A 5 2.70 11.05 -2.93
C GLY A 5 1.58 11.53 -2.01
N LEU A 6 0.61 10.67 -1.73
CA LEU A 6 -0.48 10.96 -0.81
C LEU A 6 -0.40 9.96 0.35
N THR A 7 -0.21 10.45 1.54
CA THR A 7 -0.10 9.61 2.74
C THR A 7 -0.96 10.16 3.86
N GLY A 8 -1.25 9.31 4.82
CA GLY A 8 -2.07 9.61 5.98
C GLY A 8 -2.58 8.32 6.59
N GLY A 9 -2.73 8.30 7.90
CA GLY A 9 -3.26 7.15 8.61
C GLY A 9 -4.77 6.96 8.42
N SER A 10 -5.28 5.87 8.97
CA SER A 10 -6.72 5.59 8.95
C SER A 10 -7.51 6.71 9.64
N GLY A 11 -8.64 7.11 9.05
CA GLY A 11 -9.53 8.13 9.60
C GLY A 11 -9.06 9.57 9.40
N THR A 12 -7.98 9.83 8.65
CA THR A 12 -7.49 11.20 8.40
C THR A 12 -8.26 11.96 7.33
N GLY A 13 -8.99 11.25 6.46
CA GLY A 13 -9.65 11.85 5.30
C GLY A 13 -8.84 11.74 4.00
N LYS A 14 -7.79 10.92 3.99
CA LYS A 14 -6.94 10.69 2.81
C LYS A 14 -7.76 10.26 1.59
N GLY A 15 -8.71 9.34 1.76
CA GLY A 15 -9.59 8.87 0.68
C GLY A 15 -10.44 9.99 0.08
N THR A 16 -10.92 10.91 0.90
CA THR A 16 -11.67 12.09 0.45
C THR A 16 -10.80 13.00 -0.40
N VAL A 17 -9.58 13.25 0.03
CA VAL A 17 -8.61 14.05 -0.73
C VAL A 17 -8.32 13.39 -2.09
N ALA A 18 -8.05 12.08 -2.10
CA ALA A 18 -7.79 11.33 -3.32
C ALA A 18 -8.98 11.40 -4.29
N ALA A 19 -10.20 11.20 -3.79
CA ALA A 19 -11.41 11.25 -4.60
C ALA A 19 -11.61 12.64 -5.23
N ARG A 20 -11.35 13.71 -4.48
CA ARG A 20 -11.47 15.07 -4.98
C ARG A 20 -10.44 15.39 -6.07
N MET A 21 -9.20 14.99 -5.88
CA MET A 21 -8.14 15.20 -6.87
C MET A 21 -8.41 14.41 -8.15
N ARG A 22 -8.91 13.18 -8.02
CA ARG A 22 -9.32 12.37 -9.19
C ARG A 22 -10.46 13.03 -9.96
N ALA A 23 -11.44 13.59 -9.27
CA ALA A 23 -12.54 14.34 -9.90
C ALA A 23 -12.05 15.58 -10.66
N LEU A 24 -10.89 16.11 -10.29
CA LEU A 24 -10.23 17.24 -10.98
C LEU A 24 -9.28 16.78 -12.09
N GLY A 25 -9.21 15.49 -12.39
CA GLY A 25 -8.45 14.96 -13.51
C GLY A 25 -7.10 14.32 -13.15
N ALA A 26 -6.78 14.17 -11.88
CA ALA A 26 -5.57 13.45 -11.47
C ALA A 26 -5.69 11.95 -11.74
N GLY A 27 -4.59 11.34 -12.19
CA GLY A 27 -4.44 9.88 -12.16
C GLY A 27 -4.27 9.39 -10.73
N TRP A 28 -4.40 8.08 -10.53
CA TRP A 28 -4.36 7.51 -9.19
C TRP A 28 -3.82 6.09 -9.20
N VAL A 29 -2.88 5.82 -8.33
CA VAL A 29 -2.34 4.48 -8.06
C VAL A 29 -2.43 4.22 -6.56
N ASP A 30 -3.16 3.18 -6.21
CA ASP A 30 -3.30 2.71 -4.84
C ASP A 30 -2.23 1.65 -4.56
N ALA A 31 -1.29 1.96 -3.67
CA ALA A 31 -0.19 1.06 -3.31
C ALA A 31 -0.69 -0.28 -2.74
N ASP A 32 -1.76 -0.27 -1.96
CA ASP A 32 -2.34 -1.50 -1.40
C ASP A 32 -2.93 -2.39 -2.51
N ALA A 33 -3.57 -1.79 -3.51
CA ALA A 33 -4.09 -2.53 -4.66
C ALA A 33 -2.95 -3.12 -5.51
N VAL A 34 -1.85 -2.39 -5.68
CA VAL A 34 -0.64 -2.89 -6.36
C VAL A 34 -0.11 -4.12 -5.64
N TYR A 35 0.02 -4.07 -4.32
CA TYR A 35 0.50 -5.20 -3.53
C TYR A 35 -0.44 -6.41 -3.64
N ARG A 36 -1.75 -6.21 -3.56
CA ARG A 36 -2.73 -7.30 -3.74
C ARG A 36 -2.60 -7.98 -5.10
N THR A 37 -2.41 -7.21 -6.15
CA THR A 37 -2.21 -7.74 -7.51
C THR A 37 -0.92 -8.55 -7.60
N LEU A 38 0.18 -8.06 -7.02
CA LEU A 38 1.43 -8.80 -6.97
C LEU A 38 1.28 -10.13 -6.23
N CYS A 39 0.58 -10.14 -5.11
CA CYS A 39 0.31 -11.36 -4.33
C CYS A 39 -0.55 -12.38 -5.08
N ALA A 40 -1.39 -11.93 -6.01
CA ALA A 40 -2.23 -12.80 -6.81
C ALA A 40 -1.53 -13.31 -8.09
N GLU A 41 -0.67 -12.51 -8.70
CA GLU A 41 -0.23 -12.72 -10.07
C GLU A 41 1.29 -12.83 -10.27
N ASN A 42 2.10 -12.22 -9.40
CA ASN A 42 3.56 -12.19 -9.59
C ASN A 42 4.22 -13.48 -9.09
N ARG A 43 4.45 -14.40 -10.02
CA ARG A 43 5.01 -15.72 -9.71
C ARG A 43 6.42 -15.65 -9.14
N GLU A 44 7.23 -14.73 -9.61
CA GLU A 44 8.61 -14.56 -9.13
C GLU A 44 8.64 -14.11 -7.67
N MET A 45 7.84 -13.11 -7.32
CA MET A 45 7.72 -12.63 -5.94
C MET A 45 7.15 -13.72 -5.02
N LEU A 46 6.10 -14.42 -5.45
CA LEU A 46 5.48 -15.50 -4.68
C LEU A 46 6.46 -16.65 -4.44
N SER A 47 7.24 -17.01 -5.45
CA SER A 47 8.28 -18.04 -5.31
C SER A 47 9.36 -17.61 -4.31
N ALA A 48 9.78 -16.36 -4.33
CA ALA A 48 10.76 -15.82 -3.38
C ALA A 48 10.21 -15.85 -1.94
N LEU A 49 8.95 -15.50 -1.75
CA LEU A 49 8.31 -15.55 -0.44
C LEU A 49 8.16 -16.98 0.06
N ASP A 50 7.77 -17.90 -0.81
CA ASP A 50 7.63 -19.31 -0.45
C ASP A 50 8.96 -19.94 -0.04
N THR A 51 10.03 -19.61 -0.74
CA THR A 51 11.39 -20.04 -0.41
C THR A 51 11.85 -19.46 0.93
N ALA A 52 11.59 -18.17 1.17
CA ALA A 52 12.05 -17.49 2.39
C ALA A 52 11.30 -17.93 3.64
N PHE A 53 9.99 -18.17 3.55
CA PHE A 53 9.12 -18.42 4.70
C PHE A 53 8.57 -19.87 4.79
N GLY A 54 8.84 -20.69 3.78
CA GLY A 54 8.50 -22.12 3.79
C GLY A 54 7.01 -22.44 3.68
N GLY A 55 6.51 -22.61 2.46
CA GLY A 55 5.14 -23.10 2.24
C GLY A 55 4.05 -22.08 2.53
N VAL A 56 4.23 -20.81 2.14
CA VAL A 56 3.23 -19.74 2.29
C VAL A 56 2.31 -19.58 1.09
N THR A 57 2.48 -20.39 0.06
CA THR A 57 1.55 -20.46 -1.08
C THR A 57 0.73 -21.74 -1.03
N ASP A 58 -0.48 -21.69 -1.59
CA ASP A 58 -1.33 -22.88 -1.71
C ASP A 58 -0.97 -23.71 -2.96
N ALA A 59 -1.73 -24.80 -3.20
CA ALA A 59 -1.52 -25.69 -4.34
C ALA A 59 -1.69 -24.98 -5.71
N ASN A 60 -2.40 -23.85 -5.75
CA ASN A 60 -2.59 -23.03 -6.93
C ASN A 60 -1.54 -21.92 -7.08
N GLY A 61 -0.58 -21.83 -6.16
CA GLY A 61 0.43 -20.79 -6.13
C GLY A 61 -0.07 -19.44 -5.62
N VAL A 62 -1.21 -19.41 -4.94
CA VAL A 62 -1.78 -18.21 -4.33
C VAL A 62 -1.24 -18.05 -2.91
N LEU A 63 -0.88 -16.82 -2.55
CA LEU A 63 -0.33 -16.53 -1.22
C LEU A 63 -1.38 -16.75 -0.13
N ASP A 64 -1.02 -17.55 0.87
CA ASP A 64 -1.77 -17.70 2.11
C ASP A 64 -1.42 -16.53 3.04
N ARG A 65 -2.16 -15.43 2.92
CA ARG A 65 -1.91 -14.18 3.66
C ARG A 65 -2.01 -14.36 5.18
N PRO A 66 -3.00 -15.08 5.73
CA PRO A 66 -3.06 -15.33 7.18
C PRO A 66 -1.85 -16.09 7.70
N LYS A 67 -1.37 -17.09 6.95
CA LYS A 67 -0.21 -17.88 7.34
C LYS A 67 1.06 -17.03 7.36
N LEU A 68 1.28 -16.24 6.31
CA LEU A 68 2.41 -15.31 6.24
C LEU A 68 2.35 -14.27 7.37
N ALA A 69 1.18 -13.72 7.64
CA ALA A 69 0.98 -12.77 8.72
C ALA A 69 1.38 -13.34 10.09
N LYS A 70 1.00 -14.59 10.39
CA LYS A 70 1.40 -15.24 11.63
C LYS A 70 2.92 -15.39 11.76
N ILE A 71 3.60 -15.65 10.65
CA ILE A 71 5.06 -15.82 10.64
C ILE A 71 5.76 -14.48 10.91
N VAL A 72 5.33 -13.41 10.27
CA VAL A 72 6.05 -12.13 10.31
C VAL A 72 5.67 -11.22 11.48
N PHE A 73 4.43 -11.30 11.98
CA PHE A 73 4.00 -10.44 13.10
C PHE A 73 4.62 -10.86 14.45
N SER A 74 5.06 -12.08 14.58
CA SER A 74 5.72 -12.57 15.81
C SER A 74 7.23 -12.40 15.80
N ASP A 75 7.82 -11.97 14.69
CA ASP A 75 9.28 -11.88 14.51
C ASP A 75 9.65 -10.65 13.66
N PRO A 76 10.17 -9.57 14.29
CA PRO A 76 10.56 -8.36 13.58
C PRO A 76 11.60 -8.59 12.48
N ALA A 77 12.51 -9.55 12.64
CA ALA A 77 13.51 -9.86 11.62
C ALA A 77 12.86 -10.47 10.37
N LYS A 78 11.83 -11.30 10.55
CA LYS A 78 11.06 -11.87 9.44
C LYS A 78 10.19 -10.82 8.74
N LEU A 79 9.63 -9.88 9.48
CA LEU A 79 8.90 -8.76 8.89
C LEU A 79 9.82 -7.90 8.02
N GLN A 80 11.02 -7.63 8.49
CA GLN A 80 12.04 -6.91 7.71
C GLN A 80 12.42 -7.69 6.45
N GLN A 81 12.62 -8.99 6.55
CA GLN A 81 12.90 -9.86 5.40
C GLN A 81 11.77 -9.83 4.38
N LEU A 82 10.51 -9.87 4.81
CA LEU A 82 9.35 -9.73 3.95
C LEU A 82 9.40 -8.41 3.18
N ASN A 83 9.65 -7.32 3.86
CA ASN A 83 9.72 -5.99 3.24
C ASN A 83 10.89 -5.90 2.24
N GLU A 84 12.03 -6.47 2.56
CA GLU A 84 13.20 -6.49 1.65
C GLU A 84 12.91 -7.28 0.37
N ILE A 85 12.15 -8.38 0.46
CA ILE A 85 11.77 -9.18 -0.70
C ILE A 85 10.73 -8.45 -1.55
N THR A 86 9.69 -7.88 -0.93
CA THR A 86 8.54 -7.33 -1.63
C THR A 86 8.76 -5.92 -2.18
N THR A 87 9.58 -5.11 -1.53
CA THR A 87 9.78 -3.70 -1.89
C THR A 87 10.21 -3.48 -3.35
N PRO A 88 11.18 -4.22 -3.91
CA PRO A 88 11.55 -4.04 -5.32
C PRO A 88 10.41 -4.31 -6.28
N TYR A 89 9.59 -5.32 -6.01
CA TYR A 89 8.42 -5.65 -6.84
C TYR A 89 7.33 -4.59 -6.76
N ILE A 90 7.03 -4.13 -5.54
CA ILE A 90 6.05 -3.07 -5.31
C ILE A 90 6.49 -1.78 -6.00
N ARG A 91 7.76 -1.42 -5.86
CA ARG A 91 8.33 -0.22 -6.47
C ARG A 91 8.21 -0.26 -8.00
N LYS A 92 8.64 -1.36 -8.60
CA LYS A 92 8.56 -1.52 -10.06
C LYS A 92 7.11 -1.47 -10.55
N ALA A 93 6.22 -2.25 -9.95
CA ALA A 93 4.82 -2.30 -10.34
C ALA A 93 4.12 -0.95 -10.13
N SER A 94 4.46 -0.22 -9.05
CA SER A 94 3.93 1.11 -8.77
C SER A 94 4.37 2.12 -9.82
N LEU A 95 5.63 2.13 -10.18
CA LEU A 95 6.16 3.03 -11.22
C LEU A 95 5.57 2.70 -12.59
N ASP A 96 5.43 1.42 -12.94
CA ASP A 96 4.78 1.01 -14.18
C ASP A 96 3.33 1.51 -14.24
N ALA A 97 2.59 1.37 -13.14
CA ALA A 97 1.20 1.85 -13.03
C ALA A 97 1.09 3.38 -13.12
N ILE A 98 2.03 4.10 -12.52
CA ILE A 98 2.11 5.57 -12.61
C ILE A 98 2.37 5.99 -14.05
N HIS A 99 3.37 5.40 -14.70
CA HIS A 99 3.73 5.75 -16.07
C HIS A 99 2.64 5.38 -17.08
N ALA A 100 1.82 4.36 -16.79
CA ALA A 100 0.65 4.04 -17.62
C ALA A 100 -0.40 5.17 -17.64
N GLN A 101 -0.35 6.09 -16.67
CA GLN A 101 -1.22 7.26 -16.57
C GLN A 101 -0.51 8.57 -16.94
N SER A 102 0.54 8.50 -17.74
CA SER A 102 1.37 9.66 -18.10
C SER A 102 0.63 10.75 -18.88
N ALA A 103 -0.53 10.45 -19.44
CA ALA A 103 -1.41 11.46 -20.04
C ALA A 103 -2.01 12.42 -19.00
N CYS A 104 -2.09 12.04 -17.75
CA CYS A 104 -2.52 12.92 -16.68
C CYS A 104 -1.39 13.87 -16.27
N PRO A 105 -1.66 15.17 -16.05
CA PRO A 105 -0.62 16.11 -15.60
C PRO A 105 -0.11 15.80 -14.20
N ILE A 106 -0.96 15.19 -13.37
CA ILE A 106 -0.64 14.75 -12.01
C ILE A 106 -1.12 13.32 -11.84
N VAL A 107 -0.29 12.47 -11.24
CA VAL A 107 -0.68 11.13 -10.79
C VAL A 107 -0.45 11.03 -9.29
N LEU A 108 -1.49 10.65 -8.56
CA LEU A 108 -1.40 10.39 -7.12
C LEU A 108 -0.88 8.99 -6.87
N TYR A 109 0.13 8.88 -6.04
CA TYR A 109 0.56 7.62 -5.44
C TYR A 109 0.07 7.56 -4.01
N ASP A 110 -0.99 6.82 -3.81
CA ASP A 110 -1.73 6.73 -2.55
C ASP A 110 -1.20 5.58 -1.71
N ALA A 111 -0.44 5.90 -0.68
CA ALA A 111 0.23 4.91 0.16
C ALA A 111 0.24 5.34 1.63
N PRO A 112 -0.43 4.60 2.54
CA PRO A 112 -0.39 4.93 3.97
C PRO A 112 1.01 4.78 4.57
N THR A 113 1.85 3.89 4.02
CA THR A 113 3.23 3.65 4.46
C THR A 113 4.26 4.20 3.47
N LEU A 114 4.00 5.37 2.91
CA LEU A 114 4.80 5.96 1.84
C LEU A 114 6.27 6.12 2.24
N PHE A 115 6.54 6.69 3.40
CA PHE A 115 7.89 6.93 3.89
C PHE A 115 8.60 5.65 4.32
N GLU A 116 7.90 4.77 5.02
CA GLU A 116 8.43 3.50 5.49
C GLU A 116 8.86 2.60 4.32
N ALA A 117 8.15 2.68 3.20
CA ALA A 117 8.47 1.94 1.98
C ALA A 117 9.53 2.64 1.11
N GLY A 118 9.99 3.84 1.49
CA GLY A 118 10.96 4.60 0.71
C GLY A 118 10.41 5.15 -0.61
N ALA A 119 9.09 5.23 -0.75
CA ALA A 119 8.44 5.67 -1.98
C ALA A 119 8.49 7.20 -2.17
N ASP A 120 8.86 7.93 -1.14
CA ASP A 120 9.06 9.37 -1.19
C ASP A 120 10.15 9.79 -2.19
N ASP A 121 11.10 8.93 -2.47
CA ASP A 121 12.22 9.24 -3.37
C ASP A 121 11.82 9.39 -4.85
N PHE A 122 10.71 8.77 -5.29
CA PHE A 122 10.21 8.96 -6.65
C PHE A 122 9.04 9.95 -6.76
N CYS A 123 8.62 10.55 -5.66
CA CYS A 123 7.56 11.57 -5.67
C CYS A 123 8.15 12.97 -5.86
N ASP A 124 7.51 13.77 -6.72
CA ASP A 124 7.88 15.18 -6.90
C ASP A 124 7.45 16.03 -5.71
N LYS A 125 6.30 15.71 -5.14
CA LYS A 125 5.73 16.34 -3.96
C LYS A 125 4.99 15.31 -3.12
N ILE A 126 4.81 15.63 -1.84
CA ILE A 126 4.09 14.76 -0.91
C ILE A 126 3.01 15.57 -0.20
N ILE A 127 1.81 14.99 -0.13
CA ILE A 127 0.70 15.50 0.67
C ILE A 127 0.47 14.52 1.81
N ALA A 128 0.63 14.99 3.05
CA ALA A 128 0.28 14.22 4.24
C ALA A 128 -1.04 14.75 4.80
N VAL A 129 -2.03 13.87 4.90
CA VAL A 129 -3.33 14.21 5.45
C VAL A 129 -3.35 13.81 6.92
N LEU A 130 -3.60 14.79 7.78
CA LEU A 130 -3.59 14.63 9.23
C LEU A 130 -4.96 14.96 9.81
N ALA A 131 -5.29 14.32 10.92
CA ALA A 131 -6.46 14.65 11.72
C ALA A 131 -6.18 14.32 13.19
N PRO A 132 -6.84 15.01 14.15
CA PRO A 132 -6.71 14.69 15.57
C PRO A 132 -7.10 13.23 15.84
N HIS A 133 -6.49 12.62 16.85
CA HIS A 133 -6.74 11.22 17.21
C HIS A 133 -8.22 10.91 17.39
N ASP A 134 -8.93 11.73 18.18
CA ASP A 134 -10.36 11.50 18.46
C ASP A 134 -11.23 11.58 17.20
N THR A 135 -10.90 12.49 16.27
CA THR A 135 -11.58 12.61 15.00
C THR A 135 -11.36 11.36 14.15
N ARG A 136 -10.13 10.85 14.13
CA ARG A 136 -9.77 9.63 13.39
C ARG A 136 -10.50 8.40 13.94
N VAL A 137 -10.52 8.24 15.26
CA VAL A 137 -11.24 7.14 15.92
C VAL A 137 -12.73 7.19 15.60
N ALA A 138 -13.38 8.34 15.72
CA ALA A 138 -14.79 8.52 15.42
C ALA A 138 -15.13 8.14 13.97
N ARG A 139 -14.28 8.54 13.01
CA ARG A 139 -14.46 8.23 11.58
C ARG A 139 -14.29 6.74 11.28
N ILE A 140 -13.34 6.08 11.94
CA ILE A 140 -13.11 4.64 11.78
C ILE A 140 -14.30 3.85 12.33
N ILE A 141 -14.79 4.21 13.50
CA ILE A 141 -15.97 3.59 14.13
C ILE A 141 -17.19 3.72 13.20
N GLU A 142 -17.46 4.90 12.68
CA GLU A 142 -18.58 5.14 11.78
C GLU A 142 -18.45 4.32 10.48
N ARG A 143 -17.26 4.32 9.85
CA ARG A 143 -17.01 3.61 8.60
C ARG A 143 -17.10 2.09 8.75
N ASP A 144 -16.49 1.54 9.78
CA ASP A 144 -16.29 0.10 9.96
C ASP A 144 -17.26 -0.53 10.95
N GLY A 145 -18.06 0.28 11.64
CA GLY A 145 -18.98 -0.19 12.67
C GLY A 145 -18.30 -0.79 13.90
N LEU A 146 -17.06 -0.37 14.18
CA LEU A 146 -16.27 -0.85 15.31
C LEU A 146 -16.61 -0.08 16.60
N SER A 147 -16.29 -0.69 17.76
CA SER A 147 -16.32 0.00 19.05
C SER A 147 -15.01 0.72 19.34
N ASP A 148 -15.01 1.62 20.33
CA ASP A 148 -13.80 2.34 20.77
C ASP A 148 -12.69 1.40 21.24
N GLU A 149 -13.02 0.18 21.65
CA GLU A 149 -12.09 -0.84 22.13
C GLU A 149 -11.53 -1.73 21.02
N ALA A 150 -12.01 -1.57 19.80
CA ALA A 150 -11.63 -2.40 18.66
C ALA A 150 -10.33 -1.93 17.96
#